data_7d87ba1134bfe44673a6f532acdd2b21
#
_entry.id   7d87ba1134bfe44673a6f532acdd2b21
#
_cell.length_a   1.000
_cell.length_b   1.000
_cell.length_c   1.000
_cell.angle_alpha   90.00
_cell.angle_beta   90.00
_cell.angle_gamma   90.00
#
_symmetry.space_group_name_H-M   'P 1'
#
loop_
_entity.id
_entity.type
_entity.pdbx_description
1 polymer ?
#
loop_
_entity_poly.entity_id
_entity_poly.type
_entity_poly.pdbx_seq_one_letter_code
_entity_poly.pdbx_strand_id
1 'polypeptide(L)'
;MIYNNKAYESVAEDYHGLHDKLKHKPEFLFEEAQCLSKTGQHAEAIRVLERAKRLSGDPMIRYMIAKNRQMLGDYREAEEELLQAIGILPERLYPYYLLAKLYVEPEFYQADKLRAAAGAVLSKEPKVETTAIWEMREEVKKIIDKGDFD
;
A
#
# COMPACT_ATOMS: atom_id res chain seq x y z
N MET A 1 6.92 -15.08 -15.35
CA MET A 1 8.30 -14.98 -14.84
C MET A 1 8.28 -14.93 -13.32
N ILE A 2 9.05 -15.75 -12.69
CA ILE A 2 9.14 -15.79 -11.24
C ILE A 2 10.41 -15.05 -10.81
N TYR A 3 10.23 -13.92 -10.14
CA TYR A 3 11.36 -13.21 -9.52
C TYR A 3 11.58 -13.83 -8.15
N ASN A 4 12.75 -14.41 -7.95
CA ASN A 4 13.12 -14.90 -6.63
C ASN A 4 13.72 -13.77 -5.79
N ASN A 5 13.85 -13.99 -4.49
CA ASN A 5 14.39 -12.98 -3.59
C ASN A 5 15.80 -12.54 -3.98
N LYS A 6 16.60 -13.45 -4.52
CA LYS A 6 17.96 -13.17 -4.93
C LYS A 6 18.03 -12.11 -6.03
N ALA A 7 17.11 -12.17 -7.00
CA ALA A 7 17.04 -11.18 -8.07
C ALA A 7 16.69 -9.79 -7.52
N TYR A 8 15.72 -9.72 -6.60
CA TYR A 8 15.36 -8.45 -5.96
C TYR A 8 16.48 -7.90 -5.08
N GLU A 9 17.20 -8.77 -4.38
CA GLU A 9 18.35 -8.34 -3.57
C GLU A 9 19.44 -7.69 -4.42
N SER A 10 19.76 -8.29 -5.57
CA SER A 10 20.73 -7.73 -6.50
C SER A 10 20.30 -6.37 -7.03
N VAL A 11 19.03 -6.23 -7.40
CA VAL A 11 18.48 -4.95 -7.88
C VAL A 11 18.53 -3.90 -6.77
N ALA A 12 18.19 -4.27 -5.54
CA ALA A 12 18.23 -3.35 -4.40
C ALA A 12 19.65 -2.84 -4.16
N GLU A 13 20.66 -3.70 -4.27
CA GLU A 13 22.06 -3.31 -4.13
C GLU A 13 22.47 -2.30 -5.22
N ASP A 14 22.04 -2.52 -6.47
CA ASP A 14 22.31 -1.60 -7.56
C ASP A 14 21.69 -0.23 -7.30
N TYR A 15 20.46 -0.18 -6.77
CA TYR A 15 19.83 1.09 -6.39
C TYR A 15 20.59 1.78 -5.25
N HIS A 16 21.10 1.03 -4.28
CA HIS A 16 21.92 1.60 -3.22
C HIS A 16 23.17 2.28 -3.79
N GLY A 17 23.83 1.65 -4.76
CA GLY A 17 25.03 2.20 -5.40
C GLY A 17 24.76 3.51 -6.15
N LEU A 18 23.52 3.71 -6.63
CA LEU A 18 23.12 4.92 -7.35
C LEU A 18 22.44 5.96 -6.47
N HIS A 19 22.17 5.62 -5.21
CA HIS A 19 21.37 6.44 -4.31
C HIS A 19 21.88 7.88 -4.18
N ASP A 20 23.18 8.07 -3.99
CA ASP A 20 23.77 9.39 -3.82
C ASP A 20 23.54 10.30 -5.02
N LYS A 21 23.43 9.72 -6.21
CA LYS A 21 23.23 10.47 -7.45
C LYS A 21 21.76 10.81 -7.70
N LEU A 22 20.85 9.91 -7.32
CA LEU A 22 19.44 9.98 -7.70
C LEU A 22 18.49 10.18 -6.53
N LYS A 23 19.01 10.35 -5.31
CA LYS A 23 18.20 10.42 -4.07
C LYS A 23 17.21 11.58 -4.01
N HIS A 24 17.31 12.53 -4.94
CA HIS A 24 16.37 13.65 -5.05
C HIS A 24 15.26 13.40 -6.07
N LYS A 25 15.24 12.25 -6.74
CA LYS A 25 14.23 11.90 -7.74
C LYS A 25 13.23 10.93 -7.12
N PRO A 26 11.97 11.36 -6.90
CA PRO A 26 10.98 10.48 -6.25
C PRO A 26 10.72 9.19 -7.02
N GLU A 27 10.78 9.20 -8.35
CA GLU A 27 10.60 8.00 -9.16
C GLU A 27 11.65 6.93 -8.85
N PHE A 28 12.91 7.36 -8.73
CA PHE A 28 14.01 6.46 -8.38
C PHE A 28 13.82 5.89 -6.97
N LEU A 29 13.45 6.75 -6.03
CA LEU A 29 13.23 6.34 -4.64
C LEU A 29 12.08 5.34 -4.54
N PHE A 30 11.02 5.57 -5.31
CA PHE A 30 9.88 4.66 -5.33
C PHE A 30 10.29 3.27 -5.85
N GLU A 31 11.05 3.21 -6.93
CA GLU A 31 11.54 1.94 -7.47
C GLU A 31 12.48 1.22 -6.50
N GLU A 32 13.38 1.96 -5.85
CA GLU A 32 14.25 1.41 -4.81
C GLU A 32 13.42 0.79 -3.70
N ALA A 33 12.39 1.51 -3.24
CA ALA A 33 11.51 1.03 -2.19
C ALA A 33 10.75 -0.24 -2.60
N GLN A 34 10.32 -0.33 -3.86
CA GLN A 34 9.68 -1.54 -4.36
C GLN A 34 10.61 -2.75 -4.27
N CYS A 35 11.88 -2.57 -4.65
CA CYS A 35 12.87 -3.64 -4.55
C CYS A 35 13.10 -4.04 -3.10
N LEU A 36 13.25 -3.06 -2.21
CA LEU A 36 13.43 -3.32 -0.77
C LEU A 36 12.24 -4.06 -0.19
N SER A 37 11.02 -3.65 -0.56
CA SER A 37 9.79 -4.30 -0.11
C SER A 37 9.73 -5.76 -0.57
N LYS A 38 10.11 -6.03 -1.82
CA LYS A 38 10.09 -7.38 -2.38
C LYS A 38 11.12 -8.30 -1.73
N THR A 39 12.20 -7.75 -1.18
CA THR A 39 13.21 -8.54 -0.46
C THR A 39 12.93 -8.60 1.05
N GLY A 40 11.78 -8.12 1.50
CA GLY A 40 11.40 -8.16 2.90
C GLY A 40 12.01 -7.06 3.76
N GLN A 41 12.67 -6.08 3.17
CA GLN A 41 13.31 -4.97 3.88
C GLN A 41 12.32 -3.81 4.06
N HIS A 42 11.24 -4.08 4.79
CA HIS A 42 10.11 -3.14 4.90
C HIS A 42 10.47 -1.84 5.64
N ALA A 43 11.26 -1.92 6.71
CA ALA A 43 11.69 -0.73 7.45
C ALA A 43 12.54 0.19 6.58
N GLU A 44 13.45 -0.40 5.81
CA GLU A 44 14.30 0.35 4.90
C GLU A 44 13.47 0.98 3.78
N ALA A 45 12.51 0.21 3.23
CA ALA A 45 11.60 0.71 2.20
C ALA A 45 10.83 1.94 2.70
N ILE A 46 10.36 1.91 3.95
CA ILE A 46 9.64 3.04 4.55
C ILE A 46 10.54 4.28 4.63
N ARG A 47 11.79 4.13 5.04
CA ARG A 47 12.71 5.28 5.11
C ARG A 47 12.90 5.94 3.74
N VAL A 48 13.05 5.13 2.70
CA VAL A 48 13.18 5.61 1.33
C VAL A 48 11.89 6.30 0.87
N LEU A 49 10.74 5.70 1.18
CA LEU A 49 9.44 6.25 0.81
C LEU A 49 9.12 7.55 1.55
N GLU A 50 9.52 7.68 2.82
CA GLU A 50 9.35 8.93 3.57
C GLU A 50 10.10 10.08 2.90
N ARG A 51 11.28 9.79 2.37
CA ARG A 51 12.03 10.76 1.59
C ARG A 51 11.30 11.12 0.29
N ALA A 52 10.80 10.12 -0.43
CA ALA A 52 10.04 10.33 -1.65
C ALA A 52 8.77 11.16 -1.38
N LYS A 53 8.11 10.91 -0.26
CA LYS A 53 6.90 11.63 0.14
C LYS A 53 7.15 13.13 0.31
N ARG A 54 8.32 13.50 0.79
CA ARG A 54 8.68 14.92 0.91
C ARG A 54 8.95 15.59 -0.43
N LEU A 55 9.22 14.80 -1.48
CA LEU A 55 9.57 15.31 -2.81
C LEU A 55 8.41 15.25 -3.80
N SER A 56 7.35 14.51 -3.49
CA SER A 56 6.25 14.26 -4.42
C SER A 56 4.93 14.08 -3.68
N GLY A 57 3.87 14.57 -4.31
CA GLY A 57 2.51 14.37 -3.81
C GLY A 57 1.81 13.14 -4.38
N ASP A 58 2.54 12.27 -5.09
CA ASP A 58 1.94 11.07 -5.67
C ASP A 58 1.37 10.18 -4.57
N PRO A 59 0.05 9.88 -4.59
CA PRO A 59 -0.58 9.08 -3.54
C PRO A 59 -0.04 7.65 -3.46
N MET A 60 0.52 7.12 -4.52
CA MET A 60 1.10 5.77 -4.53
C MET A 60 2.22 5.63 -3.49
N ILE A 61 2.93 6.71 -3.20
CA ILE A 61 4.00 6.70 -2.19
C ILE A 61 3.40 6.39 -0.82
N ARG A 62 2.30 7.05 -0.45
CA ARG A 62 1.62 6.81 0.83
C ARG A 62 1.02 5.42 0.90
N TYR A 63 0.46 4.94 -0.20
CA TYR A 63 -0.08 3.58 -0.26
C TYR A 63 1.03 2.55 -0.02
N MET A 64 2.19 2.76 -0.61
CA MET A 64 3.32 1.85 -0.43
C MET A 64 3.84 1.89 1.01
N ILE A 65 3.90 3.08 1.63
CA ILE A 65 4.28 3.21 3.04
C ILE A 65 3.32 2.38 3.89
N ALA A 66 2.01 2.53 3.67
CA ALA A 66 1.00 1.81 4.44
C ALA A 66 1.15 0.30 4.29
N LYS A 67 1.40 -0.19 3.08
CA LYS A 67 1.59 -1.62 2.84
C LYS A 67 2.80 -2.16 3.59
N ASN A 68 3.91 -1.42 3.60
CA ASN A 68 5.10 -1.82 4.33
C ASN A 68 4.90 -1.75 5.84
N ARG A 69 4.17 -0.74 6.33
CA ARG A 69 3.79 -0.65 7.75
C ARG A 69 2.97 -1.86 8.17
N GLN A 70 2.01 -2.26 7.35
CA GLN A 70 1.19 -3.45 7.62
C GLN A 70 2.05 -4.71 7.72
N MET A 71 3.02 -4.86 6.82
CA MET A 71 3.93 -6.01 6.84
C MET A 71 4.78 -6.08 8.12
N LEU A 72 5.05 -4.92 8.73
CA LEU A 72 5.79 -4.85 9.99
C LEU A 72 4.88 -5.00 11.21
N GLY A 73 3.57 -5.09 11.03
CA GLY A 73 2.63 -5.12 12.14
C GLY A 73 2.32 -3.74 12.71
N ASP A 74 2.77 -2.67 12.07
CA ASP A 74 2.51 -1.28 12.47
C ASP A 74 1.15 -0.84 11.94
N TYR A 75 0.08 -1.49 12.39
CA TYR A 75 -1.26 -1.35 11.81
C TYR A 75 -1.85 0.05 11.98
N ARG A 76 -1.64 0.67 13.15
CA ARG A 76 -2.15 2.02 13.40
C ARG A 76 -1.49 3.05 12.49
N GLU A 77 -0.17 2.95 12.33
CA GLU A 77 0.58 3.84 11.46
C GLU A 77 0.17 3.64 9.99
N ALA A 78 -0.10 2.41 9.60
CA ALA A 78 -0.61 2.11 8.26
C ALA A 78 -1.99 2.76 8.06
N GLU A 79 -2.88 2.65 9.03
CA GLU A 79 -4.20 3.27 8.97
C GLU A 79 -4.08 4.79 8.83
N GLU A 80 -3.24 5.43 9.64
CA GLU A 80 -3.05 6.88 9.60
C GLU A 80 -2.59 7.34 8.22
N GLU A 81 -1.64 6.62 7.63
CA GLU A 81 -1.12 6.95 6.31
C GLU A 81 -2.21 6.88 5.24
N LEU A 82 -3.05 5.84 5.30
CA LEU A 82 -4.16 5.66 4.36
C LEU A 82 -5.24 6.73 4.55
N LEU A 83 -5.56 7.08 5.79
CA LEU A 83 -6.55 8.12 6.06
C LEU A 83 -6.07 9.48 5.57
N GLN A 84 -4.78 9.78 5.70
CA GLN A 84 -4.21 11.00 5.14
C GLN A 84 -4.31 11.01 3.61
N ALA A 85 -4.01 9.88 2.98
CA ALA A 85 -4.12 9.76 1.52
C ALA A 85 -5.57 9.98 1.05
N ILE A 86 -6.54 9.43 1.77
CA ILE A 86 -7.97 9.63 1.49
C ILE A 86 -8.35 11.09 1.64
N GLY A 87 -7.83 11.77 2.66
CA GLY A 87 -8.10 13.19 2.85
C GLY A 87 -7.60 14.06 1.70
N ILE A 88 -6.52 13.65 1.05
CA ILE A 88 -5.96 14.38 -0.09
C ILE A 88 -6.75 14.08 -1.38
N LEU A 89 -7.08 12.80 -1.65
CA LEU A 89 -7.80 12.36 -2.84
C LEU A 89 -8.93 11.40 -2.45
N PRO A 90 -10.08 11.93 -1.99
CA PRO A 90 -11.15 11.09 -1.43
C PRO A 90 -11.89 10.22 -2.46
N GLU A 91 -11.76 10.50 -3.75
CA GLU A 91 -12.47 9.71 -4.79
C GLU A 91 -11.75 8.42 -5.16
N ARG A 92 -10.51 8.23 -4.74
CA ARG A 92 -9.74 7.02 -5.12
C ARG A 92 -10.24 5.80 -4.36
N LEU A 93 -10.44 4.69 -5.06
CA LEU A 93 -10.87 3.42 -4.45
C LEU A 93 -9.74 2.70 -3.71
N TYR A 94 -8.54 2.77 -4.25
CA TYR A 94 -7.44 1.93 -3.79
C TYR A 94 -7.15 2.04 -2.29
N PRO A 95 -7.10 3.24 -1.68
CA PRO A 95 -6.83 3.30 -0.23
C PRO A 95 -7.93 2.66 0.62
N TYR A 96 -9.19 2.70 0.18
CA TYR A 96 -10.26 2.00 0.90
C TYR A 96 -10.09 0.49 0.83
N TYR A 97 -9.66 -0.02 -0.32
CA TYR A 97 -9.32 -1.43 -0.48
C TYR A 97 -8.17 -1.83 0.47
N LEU A 98 -7.13 -1.01 0.55
CA LEU A 98 -6.01 -1.27 1.46
C LEU A 98 -6.46 -1.21 2.92
N LEU A 99 -7.37 -0.28 3.27
CA LEU A 99 -7.95 -0.24 4.62
C LEU A 99 -8.74 -1.51 4.93
N ALA A 100 -9.54 -2.01 4.00
CA ALA A 100 -10.29 -3.25 4.21
C ALA A 100 -9.34 -4.41 4.51
N LYS A 101 -8.24 -4.51 3.77
CA LYS A 101 -7.23 -5.54 4.01
C LYS A 101 -6.53 -5.37 5.34
N LEU A 102 -6.37 -4.13 5.79
CA LEU A 102 -5.78 -3.83 7.10
C LEU A 102 -6.71 -4.23 8.24
N TYR A 103 -8.00 -3.86 8.13
CA TYR A 103 -8.97 -4.12 9.19
C TYR A 103 -9.34 -5.59 9.36
N VAL A 104 -8.99 -6.45 8.41
CA VAL A 104 -9.21 -7.88 8.51
C VAL A 104 -8.05 -8.60 9.20
N GLU A 105 -6.93 -7.90 9.44
CA GLU A 105 -5.80 -8.47 10.18
C GLU A 105 -6.26 -8.87 11.59
N PRO A 106 -5.98 -10.10 12.05
CA PRO A 106 -6.49 -10.56 13.34
C PRO A 106 -6.12 -9.66 14.51
N GLU A 107 -4.92 -9.09 14.50
CA GLU A 107 -4.44 -8.23 15.58
C GLU A 107 -4.97 -6.81 15.52
N PHE A 108 -5.67 -6.45 14.44
CA PHE A 108 -6.21 -5.11 14.24
C PHE A 108 -7.65 -5.12 13.76
N TYR A 109 -8.33 -6.23 13.95
CA TYR A 109 -9.69 -6.45 13.45
C TYR A 109 -10.69 -5.45 14.01
N GLN A 110 -11.41 -4.77 13.12
CA GLN A 110 -12.43 -3.78 13.48
C GLN A 110 -13.58 -3.90 12.49
N ALA A 111 -14.62 -4.62 12.91
CA ALA A 111 -15.73 -4.99 12.03
C ALA A 111 -16.42 -3.78 11.39
N ASP A 112 -16.71 -2.74 12.19
CA ASP A 112 -17.41 -1.55 11.68
C ASP A 112 -16.59 -0.79 10.64
N LYS A 113 -15.30 -0.63 10.90
CA LYS A 113 -14.39 0.04 9.98
C LYS A 113 -14.17 -0.78 8.71
N LEU A 114 -14.11 -2.11 8.86
CA LEU A 114 -14.01 -3.01 7.72
C LEU A 114 -15.22 -2.88 6.80
N ARG A 115 -16.43 -2.88 7.38
CA ARG A 115 -17.66 -2.71 6.59
C ARG A 115 -17.68 -1.37 5.88
N ALA A 116 -17.25 -0.30 6.54
CA ALA A 116 -17.22 1.02 5.96
C ALA A 116 -16.23 1.09 4.78
N ALA A 117 -15.02 0.55 4.96
CA ALA A 117 -14.00 0.54 3.92
C ALA A 117 -14.44 -0.32 2.73
N ALA A 118 -14.97 -1.52 3.01
CA ALA A 118 -15.48 -2.42 1.98
C ALA A 118 -16.65 -1.78 1.21
N GLY A 119 -17.56 -1.14 1.94
CA GLY A 119 -18.68 -0.42 1.33
C GLY A 119 -18.23 0.66 0.37
N ALA A 120 -17.17 1.40 0.73
CA ALA A 120 -16.60 2.42 -0.13
C ALA A 120 -16.05 1.82 -1.42
N VAL A 121 -15.35 0.68 -1.33
CA VAL A 121 -14.83 -0.01 -2.53
C VAL A 121 -15.95 -0.45 -3.44
N LEU A 122 -17.05 -0.95 -2.87
CA LEU A 122 -18.16 -1.50 -3.63
C LEU A 122 -19.07 -0.43 -4.24
N SER A 123 -19.15 0.75 -3.63
CA SER A 123 -20.12 1.77 -4.01
C SER A 123 -19.54 2.97 -4.75
N LYS A 124 -18.25 3.28 -4.59
CA LYS A 124 -17.65 4.45 -5.27
C LYS A 124 -17.58 4.23 -6.78
N GLU A 125 -17.93 5.28 -7.51
CA GLU A 125 -17.86 5.26 -8.97
C GLU A 125 -16.44 5.60 -9.42
N PRO A 126 -15.73 4.69 -10.10
CA PRO A 126 -14.42 5.00 -10.65
C PRO A 126 -14.54 5.86 -11.89
N LYS A 127 -13.53 6.65 -12.21
CA LYS A 127 -13.50 7.43 -13.45
C LYS A 127 -13.48 6.51 -14.67
N VAL A 128 -12.79 5.37 -14.56
CA VAL A 128 -12.70 4.36 -15.62
C VAL A 128 -12.80 3.00 -14.97
N GLU A 129 -13.69 2.15 -15.44
CA GLU A 129 -13.78 0.77 -14.99
C GLU A 129 -12.59 0.00 -15.55
N THR A 130 -11.88 -0.70 -14.68
CA THR A 130 -10.72 -1.51 -15.05
C THR A 130 -10.84 -2.89 -14.44
N THR A 131 -10.06 -3.84 -14.98
CA THR A 131 -9.96 -5.20 -14.40
C THR A 131 -9.50 -5.13 -12.96
N ALA A 132 -8.56 -4.23 -12.66
CA ALA A 132 -8.04 -4.06 -11.29
C ALA A 132 -9.15 -3.67 -10.31
N ILE A 133 -10.06 -2.77 -10.70
CA ILE A 133 -11.19 -2.37 -9.85
C ILE A 133 -12.13 -3.55 -9.63
N TRP A 134 -12.43 -4.30 -10.68
CA TRP A 134 -13.28 -5.48 -10.58
C TRP A 134 -12.66 -6.50 -9.62
N GLU A 135 -11.37 -6.76 -9.75
CA GLU A 135 -10.66 -7.71 -8.89
C GLU A 135 -10.68 -7.26 -7.42
N MET A 136 -10.46 -5.96 -7.16
CA MET A 136 -10.54 -5.41 -5.80
C MET A 136 -11.93 -5.61 -5.19
N ARG A 137 -12.97 -5.35 -5.98
CA ARG A 137 -14.36 -5.53 -5.52
C ARG A 137 -14.68 -6.98 -5.21
N GLU A 138 -14.22 -7.90 -6.05
CA GLU A 138 -14.42 -9.34 -5.81
C GLU A 138 -13.68 -9.80 -4.56
N GLU A 139 -12.45 -9.32 -4.35
CA GLU A 139 -11.67 -9.66 -3.16
C GLU A 139 -12.34 -9.13 -1.89
N VAL A 140 -12.84 -7.89 -1.93
CA VAL A 140 -13.54 -7.27 -0.79
C VAL A 140 -14.82 -8.04 -0.45
N LYS A 141 -15.57 -8.49 -1.45
CA LYS A 141 -16.76 -9.33 -1.23
C LYS A 141 -16.39 -10.62 -0.50
N LYS A 142 -15.30 -11.27 -0.90
CA LYS A 142 -14.82 -12.48 -0.24
C LYS A 142 -14.42 -12.23 1.21
N ILE A 143 -13.78 -11.10 1.47
CA ILE A 143 -13.38 -10.70 2.83
C ILE A 143 -14.62 -10.54 3.71
N ILE A 144 -15.65 -9.86 3.22
CA ILE A 144 -16.91 -9.66 3.94
C ILE A 144 -17.59 -11.00 4.22
N ASP A 145 -17.69 -11.85 3.20
CA ASP A 145 -18.37 -13.14 3.32
C ASP A 145 -17.66 -14.07 4.31
N LYS A 146 -16.34 -14.08 4.32
CA LYS A 146 -15.55 -14.89 5.26
C LYS A 146 -15.57 -14.32 6.67
N GLY A 147 -15.70 -13.02 6.79
CA GLY A 147 -15.61 -12.34 8.05
C GLY A 147 -16.72 -12.71 9.03
N ASP A 148 -17.82 -13.27 8.52
CA ASP A 148 -18.97 -13.68 9.29
C ASP A 148 -19.21 -12.74 10.47
N PHE A 149 -19.69 -11.56 10.15
CA PHE A 149 -19.82 -10.46 11.10
C PHE A 149 -21.07 -10.62 11.97
N ASP A 150 -21.11 -11.71 12.65
CA ASP A 150 -22.17 -11.92 13.63
C ASP A 150 -21.90 -11.14 14.90
#